data_1ab1c34518c0313232b0ec75a36798d2
#
_entry.id   1ab1c34518c0313232b0ec75a36798d2
#
_cell.length_a   1.000
_cell.length_b   1.000
_cell.length_c   1.000
_cell.angle_alpha   90.00
_cell.angle_beta   90.00
_cell.angle_gamma   90.00
#
_symmetry.space_group_name_H-M   'P 1'
#
loop_
_entity.id
_entity.type
_entity.pdbx_description
1 polymer ?
#
loop_
_entity_poly.entity_id
_entity_poly.type
_entity_poly.pdbx_seq_one_letter_code
_entity_poly.pdbx_strand_id
1 'polypeptide(L)'
;SMSRFYQLALSWGGSAVPFKVIANDGNLLVNPVQVTELDEMGNAERFDIVVDFANIPVGNRLYLVNMLVMRNNGRGPKEKLTLGQALGGYPNDPGIGKILEFRVVSSTASVDGPGAVNMQNSCGTNDKSQVPTVLTEQVPIVAPVRTRMVEFGRSGSGDSRDPVTGQCTPDCPEA
;
A
#
# COMPACT_ATOMS: atom_id res chain seq x y z
N SER A 1 8.42 3.14 -11.58
CA SER A 1 9.61 2.28 -11.68
C SER A 1 9.19 0.83 -11.66
N MET A 2 9.65 0.04 -12.57
CA MET A 2 9.32 -1.40 -12.62
C MET A 2 10.06 -2.26 -11.57
N SER A 3 10.89 -1.66 -10.73
CA SER A 3 11.71 -2.38 -9.77
C SER A 3 11.83 -1.69 -8.41
N ARG A 4 11.03 -0.65 -8.15
CA ARG A 4 11.08 0.08 -6.88
C ARG A 4 9.98 -0.39 -5.95
N PHE A 5 10.35 -0.72 -4.73
CA PHE A 5 9.45 -0.91 -3.62
C PHE A 5 9.28 0.40 -2.85
N TYR A 6 8.15 0.55 -2.17
CA TYR A 6 7.83 1.70 -1.35
C TYR A 6 7.38 1.27 0.04
N GLN A 7 7.64 2.09 1.03
CA GLN A 7 6.97 2.02 2.32
C GLN A 7 6.51 3.41 2.69
N LEU A 8 5.20 3.62 2.73
CA LEU A 8 4.60 4.94 2.71
C LEU A 8 4.01 5.29 4.07
N ALA A 9 4.22 6.53 4.49
CA ALA A 9 3.57 7.15 5.63
C ALA A 9 3.02 8.52 5.26
N LEU A 10 2.02 9.00 6.01
CA LEU A 10 1.56 10.38 5.94
C LEU A 10 2.27 11.22 7.00
N SER A 11 2.68 12.42 6.66
CA SER A 11 3.36 13.35 7.55
C SER A 11 2.72 14.73 7.53
N TRP A 12 2.48 15.27 8.74
CA TRP A 12 2.14 16.67 8.96
C TRP A 12 3.01 17.22 10.08
N GLY A 13 3.66 18.36 9.80
CA GLY A 13 4.58 18.98 10.77
C GLY A 13 5.76 18.10 11.20
N GLY A 14 6.12 17.11 10.40
CA GLY A 14 7.19 16.14 10.71
C GLY A 14 6.74 14.92 11.52
N SER A 15 5.49 14.90 11.98
CA SER A 15 4.90 13.77 12.71
C SER A 15 4.08 12.88 11.79
N ALA A 16 3.97 11.60 12.11
CA ALA A 16 3.12 10.67 11.39
C ALA A 16 1.64 10.98 11.64
N VAL A 17 0.85 10.94 10.57
CA VAL A 17 -0.61 11.09 10.61
C VAL A 17 -1.23 9.71 10.42
N PRO A 18 -2.06 9.23 11.36
CA PRO A 18 -2.73 7.95 11.22
C PRO A 18 -3.78 8.01 10.10
N PHE A 19 -3.96 6.88 9.43
CA PHE A 19 -4.99 6.68 8.41
C PHE A 19 -5.53 5.25 8.49
N LYS A 20 -6.63 4.97 7.79
CA LYS A 20 -7.23 3.64 7.77
C LYS A 20 -6.98 2.99 6.42
N VAL A 21 -6.51 1.75 6.43
CA VAL A 21 -6.48 0.87 5.27
C VAL A 21 -7.82 0.15 5.20
N ILE A 22 -8.48 0.19 4.05
CA ILE A 22 -9.80 -0.41 3.83
C ILE A 22 -9.79 -1.54 2.80
N ALA A 23 -8.81 -1.53 1.89
CA ALA A 23 -8.67 -2.59 0.89
C ALA A 23 -7.21 -2.79 0.48
N ASN A 24 -6.93 -3.97 -0.05
CA ASN A 24 -5.66 -4.31 -0.68
C ASN A 24 -5.96 -5.03 -2.00
N ASP A 25 -5.29 -4.61 -3.08
CA ASP A 25 -5.43 -5.16 -4.44
C ASP A 25 -6.88 -5.31 -4.92
N GLY A 26 -7.74 -4.37 -4.53
CA GLY A 26 -9.14 -4.34 -4.91
C GLY A 26 -10.05 -5.22 -4.04
N ASN A 27 -9.51 -5.87 -3.01
CA ASN A 27 -10.29 -6.63 -2.04
C ASN A 27 -10.48 -5.83 -0.76
N LEU A 28 -11.73 -5.63 -0.35
CA LEU A 28 -12.05 -5.00 0.93
C LEU A 28 -11.53 -5.87 2.08
N LEU A 29 -10.96 -5.22 3.08
CA LEU A 29 -10.68 -5.86 4.36
C LEU A 29 -12.01 -6.13 5.10
N VAL A 30 -12.01 -7.09 6.01
CA VAL A 30 -13.20 -7.32 6.85
C VAL A 30 -13.46 -6.10 7.73
N ASN A 31 -12.40 -5.55 8.32
CA ASN A 31 -12.45 -4.36 9.14
C ASN A 31 -11.40 -3.36 8.68
N PRO A 32 -11.66 -2.04 8.79
CA PRO A 32 -10.64 -1.04 8.58
C PRO A 32 -9.50 -1.20 9.58
N VAL A 33 -8.27 -1.11 9.12
CA VAL A 33 -7.07 -1.18 9.97
C VAL A 33 -6.44 0.20 10.08
N GLN A 34 -6.36 0.75 11.29
CA GLN A 34 -5.69 2.02 11.52
C GLN A 34 -4.18 1.80 11.63
N VAL A 35 -3.43 2.53 10.82
CA VAL A 35 -1.97 2.47 10.75
C VAL A 35 -1.39 3.88 10.67
N THR A 36 -0.09 4.01 10.90
CA THR A 36 0.68 5.25 10.69
C THR A 36 1.59 5.16 9.47
N GLU A 37 1.76 3.96 8.95
CA GLU A 37 2.53 3.66 7.75
C GLU A 37 1.97 2.41 7.09
N LEU A 38 2.15 2.26 5.79
CA LEU A 38 1.84 1.03 5.06
C LEU A 38 2.97 0.00 5.23
N ASP A 39 2.64 -1.25 4.99
CA ASP A 39 3.64 -2.28 4.77
C ASP A 39 4.46 -2.01 3.51
N GLU A 40 5.55 -2.75 3.34
CA GLU A 40 6.35 -2.68 2.14
C GLU A 40 5.51 -3.06 0.91
N MET A 41 5.47 -2.16 -0.07
CA MET A 41 4.69 -2.33 -1.29
C MET A 41 5.61 -2.70 -2.45
N GLY A 42 5.32 -3.82 -3.07
CA GLY A 42 5.91 -4.22 -4.34
C GLY A 42 5.32 -3.49 -5.55
N ASN A 43 5.80 -3.85 -6.72
CA ASN A 43 5.24 -3.33 -7.97
C ASN A 43 3.83 -3.86 -8.18
N ALA A 44 2.93 -2.98 -8.60
CA ALA A 44 1.52 -3.23 -8.84
C ALA A 44 0.67 -3.54 -7.60
N GLU A 45 1.23 -3.62 -6.41
CA GLU A 45 0.43 -3.64 -5.18
C GLU A 45 -0.30 -2.32 -4.97
N ARG A 46 -1.52 -2.40 -4.49
CA ARG A 46 -2.40 -1.25 -4.27
C ARG A 46 -3.03 -1.35 -2.90
N PHE A 47 -3.02 -0.23 -2.18
CA PHE A 47 -3.75 -0.06 -0.93
C PHE A 47 -4.78 1.04 -1.10
N ASP A 48 -6.02 0.78 -0.70
CA ASP A 48 -7.04 1.81 -0.58
C ASP A 48 -7.02 2.32 0.86
N ILE A 49 -6.80 3.63 1.01
CA ILE A 49 -6.67 4.27 2.31
C ILE A 49 -7.69 5.40 2.48
N VAL A 50 -8.13 5.60 3.71
CA VAL A 50 -8.96 6.74 4.09
C VAL A 50 -8.19 7.61 5.05
N VAL A 51 -8.08 8.89 4.69
CA VAL A 51 -7.38 9.91 5.47
C VAL A 51 -8.38 10.94 5.96
N ASP A 52 -8.38 11.20 7.26
CA ASP A 52 -9.19 12.26 7.86
C ASP A 52 -8.36 13.54 7.98
N PHE A 53 -8.80 14.60 7.31
CA PHE A 53 -8.18 15.91 7.33
C PHE A 53 -8.78 16.87 8.34
N ALA A 54 -9.83 16.46 9.09
CA ALA A 54 -10.59 17.35 9.97
C ALA A 54 -9.73 18.03 11.05
N ASN A 55 -8.70 17.35 11.52
CA ASN A 55 -7.80 17.88 12.55
C ASN A 55 -6.60 18.67 12.00
N ILE A 56 -6.55 18.88 10.70
CA ILE A 56 -5.43 19.58 10.06
C ILE A 56 -5.91 20.98 9.66
N PRO A 57 -5.34 22.05 10.24
CA PRO A 57 -5.80 23.41 9.97
C PRO A 57 -5.66 23.77 8.49
N VAL A 58 -6.62 24.57 8.01
CA VAL A 58 -6.58 25.15 6.66
C VAL A 58 -5.27 25.88 6.41
N GLY A 59 -4.74 25.76 5.21
CA GLY A 59 -3.45 26.32 4.81
C GLY A 59 -2.26 25.39 5.11
N ASN A 60 -2.47 24.32 5.85
CA ASN A 60 -1.42 23.33 6.12
C ASN A 60 -1.25 22.34 4.97
N ARG A 61 -0.13 21.65 4.99
CA ARG A 61 0.27 20.68 3.98
C ARG A 61 0.60 19.35 4.65
N LEU A 62 0.03 18.27 4.11
CA LEU A 62 0.45 16.90 4.41
C LEU A 62 1.29 16.38 3.27
N TYR A 63 2.15 15.46 3.62
CA TYR A 63 2.99 14.78 2.64
C TYR A 63 2.83 13.27 2.74
N LEU A 64 2.68 12.62 1.60
CA LEU A 64 2.94 11.20 1.50
C LEU A 64 4.45 11.05 1.35
N VAL A 65 5.04 10.25 2.24
CA VAL A 65 6.49 10.13 2.39
C VAL A 65 6.89 8.68 2.16
N ASN A 66 7.87 8.47 1.29
CA ASN A 66 8.48 7.15 1.12
C ASN A 66 9.68 7.01 2.06
N MET A 67 9.69 5.94 2.84
CA MET A 67 10.74 5.64 3.83
C MET A 67 11.65 4.48 3.40
N LEU A 68 11.38 3.80 2.29
CA LEU A 68 12.09 2.60 1.89
C LEU A 68 13.21 2.89 0.89
N VAL A 69 14.44 2.70 1.34
CA VAL A 69 15.65 2.85 0.53
C VAL A 69 15.85 1.60 -0.32
N MET A 70 16.15 1.79 -1.59
CA MET A 70 16.44 0.72 -2.53
C MET A 70 17.95 0.45 -2.63
N ARG A 71 18.32 -0.79 -2.93
CA ARG A 71 19.70 -1.13 -3.28
C ARG A 71 20.06 -0.52 -4.64
N ASN A 72 21.29 -0.02 -4.76
CA ASN A 72 21.75 0.65 -5.99
C ASN A 72 21.69 -0.25 -7.25
N ASN A 73 21.68 -1.56 -7.06
CA ASN A 73 21.60 -2.52 -8.17
C ASN A 73 20.15 -2.89 -8.57
N GLY A 74 19.14 -2.24 -7.98
CA GLY A 74 17.73 -2.52 -8.25
C GLY A 74 17.20 -3.88 -7.74
N ARG A 75 17.98 -4.58 -6.92
CA ARG A 75 17.64 -5.92 -6.41
C ARG A 75 16.86 -5.89 -5.09
N GLY A 76 15.85 -5.04 -5.02
CA GLY A 76 14.96 -4.96 -3.88
C GLY A 76 15.37 -3.95 -2.80
N PRO A 77 14.66 -3.95 -1.68
CA PRO A 77 14.87 -3.01 -0.58
C PRO A 77 16.24 -3.17 0.08
N LYS A 78 16.76 -2.06 0.59
CA LYS A 78 17.98 -2.02 1.39
C LYS A 78 17.66 -1.90 2.87
N GLU A 79 16.94 -0.84 3.21
CA GLU A 79 16.62 -0.49 4.60
C GLU A 79 15.41 0.43 4.66
N LYS A 80 14.70 0.39 5.77
CA LYS A 80 13.65 1.34 6.10
C LYS A 80 14.22 2.44 6.97
N LEU A 81 13.96 3.68 6.60
CA LEU A 81 14.28 4.87 7.39
C LEU A 81 13.15 5.17 8.38
N THR A 82 13.47 5.89 9.46
CA THR A 82 12.43 6.57 10.23
C THR A 82 11.81 7.69 9.40
N LEU A 83 10.58 8.11 9.74
CA LEU A 83 9.91 9.22 9.06
C LEU A 83 10.76 10.50 9.05
N GLY A 84 11.40 10.83 10.18
CA GLY A 84 12.28 12.00 10.28
C GLY A 84 13.49 11.93 9.35
N GLN A 85 14.12 10.77 9.25
CA GLN A 85 15.24 10.56 8.32
C GLN A 85 14.78 10.69 6.87
N ALA A 86 13.64 10.08 6.53
CA ALA A 86 13.10 10.13 5.17
C ALA A 86 12.73 11.57 4.75
N LEU A 87 12.19 12.37 5.66
CA LEU A 87 11.88 13.78 5.40
C LEU A 87 13.13 14.64 5.09
N GLY A 88 14.29 14.24 5.61
CA GLY A 88 15.58 14.83 5.28
C GLY A 88 16.12 14.44 3.90
N GLY A 89 15.48 13.48 3.24
CA GLY A 89 15.98 12.89 1.99
C GLY A 89 17.07 11.85 2.22
N TYR A 90 17.52 11.24 1.14
CA TYR A 90 18.59 10.24 1.20
C TYR A 90 19.55 10.44 0.04
N PRO A 91 20.87 10.54 0.30
CA PRO A 91 21.86 10.70 -0.75
C PRO A 91 21.75 9.56 -1.77
N ASN A 92 21.78 9.90 -3.04
CA ASN A 92 21.72 8.95 -4.15
C ASN A 92 20.40 8.16 -4.32
N ASP A 93 19.34 8.47 -3.54
CA ASP A 93 18.00 7.93 -3.77
C ASP A 93 16.94 9.04 -3.72
N PRO A 94 16.64 9.70 -4.87
CA PRO A 94 15.68 10.79 -4.94
C PRO A 94 14.23 10.33 -4.73
N GLY A 95 13.98 9.03 -4.68
CA GLY A 95 12.65 8.48 -4.38
C GLY A 95 12.35 8.38 -2.88
N ILE A 96 13.28 8.79 -2.01
CA ILE A 96 13.06 8.90 -0.57
C ILE A 96 12.51 10.28 -0.22
N GLY A 97 11.63 10.30 0.78
CA GLY A 97 11.03 11.53 1.28
C GLY A 97 9.67 11.83 0.68
N LYS A 98 9.38 13.09 0.49
CA LYS A 98 8.06 13.57 0.06
C LYS A 98 7.80 13.23 -1.41
N ILE A 99 6.77 12.43 -1.67
CA ILE A 99 6.38 12.03 -3.03
C ILE A 99 5.06 12.66 -3.50
N LEU A 100 4.20 13.08 -2.56
CA LEU A 100 2.94 13.75 -2.86
C LEU A 100 2.62 14.78 -1.76
N GLU A 101 2.08 15.93 -2.16
CA GLU A 101 1.62 16.98 -1.26
C GLU A 101 0.11 17.11 -1.32
N PHE A 102 -0.54 17.08 -0.15
CA PHE A 102 -1.95 17.44 0.04
C PHE A 102 -2.01 18.84 0.65
N ARG A 103 -2.80 19.72 0.05
CA ARG A 103 -3.04 21.08 0.54
C ARG A 103 -4.42 21.17 1.14
N VAL A 104 -4.50 21.48 2.43
CA VAL A 104 -5.76 21.65 3.13
C VAL A 104 -6.30 23.06 2.84
N VAL A 105 -7.45 23.14 2.19
CA VAL A 105 -8.09 24.40 1.78
C VAL A 105 -9.40 24.61 2.54
N SER A 106 -9.85 25.85 2.64
CA SER A 106 -11.02 26.24 3.47
C SER A 106 -12.37 25.73 2.98
N SER A 107 -12.49 25.40 1.73
CA SER A 107 -13.69 24.85 1.11
C SER A 107 -13.29 24.15 -0.17
N THR A 108 -13.63 22.89 -0.26
CA THR A 108 -14.01 22.34 -1.55
C THR A 108 -15.52 22.36 -1.58
N ALA A 109 -16.11 23.08 -2.51
CA ALA A 109 -17.36 22.61 -3.05
C ALA A 109 -17.02 21.25 -3.68
N SER A 110 -17.00 20.18 -2.87
CA SER A 110 -17.12 18.84 -3.38
C SER A 110 -18.47 18.83 -4.06
N VAL A 111 -18.46 19.09 -5.34
CA VAL A 111 -19.60 18.78 -6.21
C VAL A 111 -19.52 17.26 -6.35
N ASP A 112 -19.90 16.62 -5.27
CA ASP A 112 -20.18 15.20 -5.31
C ASP A 112 -21.23 15.02 -6.39
N GLY A 113 -20.87 14.37 -7.48
CA GLY A 113 -21.80 14.07 -8.55
C GLY A 113 -23.00 13.26 -8.03
N PRO A 114 -24.03 13.04 -8.83
CA PRO A 114 -25.28 12.37 -8.39
C PRO A 114 -25.12 11.04 -7.68
N GLY A 115 -23.97 10.37 -7.86
CA GLY A 115 -23.64 9.13 -7.14
C GLY A 115 -23.19 9.31 -5.69
N ALA A 116 -22.69 10.47 -5.33
CA ALA A 116 -22.21 10.73 -3.96
C ALA A 116 -23.36 10.97 -2.98
N VAL A 117 -24.53 11.34 -3.46
CA VAL A 117 -25.75 11.48 -2.65
C VAL A 117 -26.11 10.16 -1.95
N ASN A 118 -25.82 9.02 -2.58
CA ASN A 118 -26.11 7.71 -2.00
C ASN A 118 -25.13 7.31 -0.89
N MET A 119 -23.89 7.77 -0.94
CA MET A 119 -22.95 7.56 0.16
C MET A 119 -23.30 8.41 1.39
N GLN A 120 -23.85 9.62 1.19
CA GLN A 120 -24.32 10.45 2.29
C GLN A 120 -25.55 9.85 3.00
N ASN A 121 -26.42 9.18 2.27
CA ASN A 121 -27.62 8.57 2.82
C ASN A 121 -27.36 7.23 3.53
N SER A 122 -26.30 6.51 3.17
CA SER A 122 -25.94 5.26 3.82
C SER A 122 -25.10 5.44 5.08
N CYS A 123 -24.46 6.60 5.24
CA CYS A 123 -23.62 6.91 6.42
C CYS A 123 -24.31 7.78 7.47
N GLY A 124 -25.62 8.08 7.31
CA GLY A 124 -26.34 9.02 8.17
C GLY A 124 -26.13 10.48 7.74
N THR A 125 -27.11 11.31 8.07
CA THR A 125 -27.31 12.65 7.49
C THR A 125 -26.22 13.67 7.81
N ASN A 126 -25.27 13.38 8.69
CA ASN A 126 -24.29 14.38 9.16
C ASN A 126 -22.85 13.89 9.29
N ASP A 127 -22.59 12.64 9.02
CA ASP A 127 -21.23 12.12 9.15
C ASP A 127 -20.69 11.59 7.83
N LYS A 128 -19.99 12.48 7.15
CA LYS A 128 -19.40 12.22 5.83
C LYS A 128 -18.04 11.49 5.91
N SER A 129 -17.54 11.28 7.13
CA SER A 129 -16.19 10.77 7.37
C SER A 129 -16.13 9.40 8.02
N GLN A 130 -17.27 8.79 8.35
CA GLN A 130 -17.24 7.49 9.04
C GLN A 130 -16.99 6.34 8.09
N VAL A 131 -15.85 5.71 8.31
CA VAL A 131 -15.57 4.40 7.74
C VAL A 131 -16.27 3.35 8.61
N PRO A 132 -17.12 2.48 8.05
CA PRO A 132 -17.79 1.43 8.79
C PRO A 132 -16.80 0.54 9.56
N THR A 133 -17.20 0.03 10.71
CA THR A 133 -16.37 -0.90 11.50
C THR A 133 -16.22 -2.26 10.84
N VAL A 134 -17.22 -2.64 10.04
CA VAL A 134 -17.20 -3.86 9.21
C VAL A 134 -17.43 -3.45 7.78
N LEU A 135 -16.48 -3.76 6.89
CA LEU A 135 -16.53 -3.41 5.47
C LEU A 135 -17.14 -4.52 4.63
N THR A 136 -16.91 -5.77 5.02
CA THR A 136 -17.42 -6.95 4.34
C THR A 136 -17.54 -8.11 5.33
N GLU A 137 -18.38 -9.08 4.99
CA GLU A 137 -18.48 -10.30 5.77
C GLU A 137 -17.24 -11.17 5.56
N GLN A 138 -16.80 -11.80 6.64
CA GLN A 138 -15.73 -12.79 6.55
C GLN A 138 -16.31 -14.09 5.95
N VAL A 139 -15.82 -14.44 4.76
CA VAL A 139 -16.17 -15.72 4.16
C VAL A 139 -15.44 -16.83 4.91
N PRO A 140 -16.13 -17.85 5.44
CA PRO A 140 -15.50 -18.97 6.11
C PRO A 140 -14.52 -19.69 5.17
N ILE A 141 -13.31 -19.95 5.64
CA ILE A 141 -12.36 -20.78 4.91
C ILE A 141 -12.82 -22.22 5.07
N VAL A 142 -13.31 -22.81 3.98
CA VAL A 142 -13.63 -24.24 3.94
C VAL A 142 -12.34 -25.04 3.73
N ALA A 143 -12.32 -26.27 4.28
CA ALA A 143 -11.19 -27.16 4.09
C ALA A 143 -10.89 -27.34 2.58
N PRO A 144 -9.64 -27.27 2.14
CA PRO A 144 -9.31 -27.40 0.73
C PRO A 144 -9.64 -28.82 0.25
N VAL A 145 -10.37 -28.89 -0.85
CA VAL A 145 -10.68 -30.16 -1.51
C VAL A 145 -9.44 -30.70 -2.25
N ARG A 146 -8.53 -29.81 -2.61
CA ARG A 146 -7.28 -30.12 -3.33
C ARG A 146 -6.19 -29.13 -3.02
N THR A 147 -5.02 -29.63 -2.71
CA THR A 147 -3.79 -28.81 -2.57
C THR A 147 -2.97 -28.93 -3.84
N ARG A 148 -2.45 -27.79 -4.31
CA ARG A 148 -1.50 -27.72 -5.43
C ARG A 148 -0.25 -26.97 -4.95
N MET A 149 0.89 -27.50 -5.31
CA MET A 149 2.16 -26.78 -5.16
C MET A 149 2.32 -25.85 -6.37
N VAL A 150 2.63 -24.59 -6.11
CA VAL A 150 2.96 -23.62 -7.15
C VAL A 150 4.35 -23.13 -6.85
N GLU A 151 5.25 -23.30 -7.81
CA GLU A 151 6.63 -22.82 -7.72
C GLU A 151 6.78 -21.58 -8.59
N PHE A 152 7.33 -20.51 -8.00
CA PHE A 152 7.65 -19.27 -8.72
C PHE A 152 9.13 -19.28 -9.04
N GLY A 153 9.47 -19.41 -10.32
CA GLY A 153 10.83 -19.34 -10.82
C GLY A 153 11.01 -18.24 -11.86
N ARG A 154 12.21 -17.74 -12.01
CA ARG A 154 12.55 -16.96 -13.21
C ARG A 154 12.78 -17.95 -14.36
N SER A 155 12.06 -17.78 -15.45
CA SER A 155 12.41 -18.45 -16.71
C SER A 155 13.70 -17.81 -17.25
N GLY A 156 14.83 -18.27 -16.75
CA GLY A 156 16.16 -17.98 -17.27
C GLY A 156 16.74 -19.30 -17.77
N SER A 157 17.43 -19.28 -18.86
CA SER A 157 18.16 -20.40 -19.42
C SER A 157 18.87 -21.19 -18.31
N GLY A 158 18.33 -22.35 -17.93
CA GLY A 158 18.94 -23.22 -16.96
C GLY A 158 18.04 -23.93 -15.97
N ASP A 159 16.78 -23.58 -15.86
CA ASP A 159 15.88 -24.34 -14.97
C ASP A 159 15.11 -25.38 -15.80
N SER A 160 15.75 -26.49 -16.00
CA SER A 160 15.24 -27.64 -16.77
C SER A 160 14.60 -28.66 -15.83
N ARG A 161 13.61 -28.23 -15.01
CA ARG A 161 12.83 -29.17 -14.23
C ARG A 161 11.68 -29.71 -15.05
N ASP A 162 11.47 -31.00 -14.96
CA ASP A 162 10.29 -31.63 -15.53
C ASP A 162 9.02 -31.06 -14.86
N PRO A 163 8.09 -30.48 -15.61
CA PRO A 163 6.91 -29.84 -15.05
C PRO A 163 5.91 -30.81 -14.40
N VAL A 164 6.08 -32.12 -14.61
CA VAL A 164 5.21 -33.16 -14.06
C VAL A 164 5.82 -33.81 -12.83
N THR A 165 7.10 -34.09 -12.86
CA THR A 165 7.82 -34.80 -11.79
C THR A 165 8.58 -33.89 -10.84
N GLY A 166 8.85 -32.65 -11.23
CA GLY A 166 9.66 -31.70 -10.46
C GLY A 166 11.16 -32.06 -10.38
N GLN A 167 11.57 -33.12 -11.06
CA GLN A 167 12.98 -33.54 -11.06
C GLN A 167 13.82 -32.70 -12.01
N CYS A 168 15.04 -32.41 -11.62
CA CYS A 168 16.01 -31.78 -12.51
C CYS A 168 16.30 -32.66 -13.71
N THR A 169 16.25 -32.11 -14.91
CA THR A 169 16.80 -32.75 -16.11
C THR A 169 18.33 -32.70 -16.03
N PRO A 170 19.04 -33.46 -16.86
CA PRO A 170 20.51 -33.56 -16.80
C PRO A 170 21.27 -32.24 -16.87
N ASP A 171 20.61 -31.16 -17.29
CA ASP A 171 21.19 -29.82 -17.44
C ASP A 171 20.94 -28.89 -16.23
N CYS A 172 20.32 -29.38 -15.14
CA CYS A 172 20.21 -28.63 -13.90
C CYS A 172 21.56 -28.59 -13.20
N PRO A 173 22.11 -27.41 -12.89
CA PRO A 173 23.28 -27.34 -12.03
C PRO A 173 22.88 -27.82 -10.62
N GLU A 174 23.63 -28.76 -10.10
CA GLU A 174 23.51 -29.17 -8.69
C GLU A 174 23.82 -27.98 -7.80
N ALA A 175 22.97 -27.77 -6.78
CA ALA A 175 23.06 -26.66 -5.82
C ALA A 175 24.22 -26.89 -4.83
#